data_1dea33941adcc38268f1a4016c7aed02
#
_entry.id   1dea33941adcc38268f1a4016c7aed02
#
_cell.length_a   1.000
_cell.length_b   1.000
_cell.length_c   1.000
_cell.angle_alpha   90.00
_cell.angle_beta   90.00
_cell.angle_gamma   90.00
#
_symmetry.space_group_name_H-M   'P 1'
#
loop_
_entity.id
_entity.type
_entity.pdbx_description
1 polymer ?
#
loop_
_entity_poly.entity_id
_entity_poly.type
_entity_poly.pdbx_seq_one_letter_code
_entity_poly.pdbx_strand_id
1 'polypeptide(L)'
;MSTEPRHPQVPVGPLVASIGAVLVIVSLFLDWYDQITGFTVFEFIDLLLVMLALATIASLVGGLGLVRSAPSPGVALGVAIFTVLIVASQLVNHPPAAAGEGGPSKDIGIWLALAGSGLMVVGAVLGYARISLAVEARRRSDEP
;
A
#
# COMPACT_ATOMS: atom_id res chain seq x y z
N MET A 1 13.61 32.69 -25.07
CA MET A 1 13.21 31.33 -24.70
C MET A 1 12.97 31.31 -23.18
N SER A 2 11.71 31.47 -22.77
CA SER A 2 11.33 31.48 -21.36
C SER A 2 11.21 30.05 -20.88
N THR A 3 12.18 29.57 -20.09
CA THR A 3 12.07 28.30 -19.39
C THR A 3 11.14 28.50 -18.19
N GLU A 4 9.84 28.23 -18.40
CA GLU A 4 8.92 28.14 -17.26
C GLU A 4 9.41 27.05 -16.30
N PRO A 5 9.50 27.35 -14.99
CA PRO A 5 9.85 26.36 -14.00
C PRO A 5 8.76 25.29 -13.96
N ARG A 6 9.07 24.07 -14.38
CA ARG A 6 8.17 22.92 -14.24
C ARG A 6 7.97 22.66 -12.75
N HIS A 7 6.83 23.07 -12.21
CA HIS A 7 6.45 22.68 -10.86
C HIS A 7 6.40 21.14 -10.78
N PRO A 8 7.09 20.52 -9.82
CA PRO A 8 7.03 19.07 -9.62
C PRO A 8 5.59 18.69 -9.28
N GLN A 9 4.91 18.05 -10.21
CA GLN A 9 3.56 17.56 -9.97
C GLN A 9 3.65 16.29 -9.12
N VAL A 10 3.19 16.37 -7.87
CA VAL A 10 3.11 15.20 -6.99
C VAL A 10 2.14 14.18 -7.59
N PRO A 11 2.57 12.96 -7.83
CA PRO A 11 1.70 11.94 -8.39
C PRO A 11 0.68 11.47 -7.33
N VAL A 12 -0.60 11.80 -7.54
CA VAL A 12 -1.70 11.54 -6.58
C VAL A 12 -1.81 10.05 -6.22
N GLY A 13 -1.70 9.15 -7.21
CA GLY A 13 -1.81 7.71 -6.97
C GLY A 13 -0.78 7.18 -5.96
N PRO A 14 0.52 7.35 -6.22
CA PRO A 14 1.57 6.99 -5.26
C PRO A 14 1.44 7.69 -3.90
N LEU A 15 0.95 8.93 -3.86
CA LEU A 15 0.71 9.63 -2.59
C LEU A 15 -0.37 8.93 -1.75
N VAL A 16 -1.52 8.63 -2.35
CA VAL A 16 -2.62 7.91 -1.69
C VAL A 16 -2.16 6.53 -1.23
N ALA A 17 -1.42 5.78 -2.09
CA ALA A 17 -0.87 4.49 -1.73
C ALA A 17 0.10 4.58 -0.55
N SER A 18 0.95 5.62 -0.50
CA SER A 18 1.90 5.82 0.60
C SER A 18 1.21 6.16 1.92
N ILE A 19 0.12 6.93 1.90
CA ILE A 19 -0.70 7.16 3.09
C ILE A 19 -1.25 5.81 3.60
N GLY A 20 -1.79 4.97 2.70
CA GLY A 20 -2.23 3.63 3.04
C GLY A 20 -1.13 2.77 3.65
N ALA A 21 0.08 2.82 3.09
CA ALA A 21 1.24 2.09 3.60
C ALA A 21 1.63 2.54 5.02
N VAL A 22 1.60 3.85 5.30
CA VAL A 22 1.84 4.38 6.65
C VAL A 22 0.79 3.86 7.63
N LEU A 23 -0.49 3.83 7.25
CA LEU A 23 -1.56 3.29 8.09
C LEU A 23 -1.34 1.80 8.39
N VAL A 24 -0.89 1.00 7.42
CA VAL A 24 -0.52 -0.41 7.63
C VAL A 24 0.62 -0.51 8.65
N ILE A 25 1.67 0.29 8.54
CA ILE A 25 2.77 0.30 9.50
C ILE A 25 2.27 0.67 10.91
N VAL A 26 1.48 1.75 11.03
CA VAL A 26 0.92 2.18 12.31
C VAL A 26 0.04 1.10 12.94
N SER A 27 -0.74 0.39 12.13
CA SER A 27 -1.62 -0.67 12.59
C SER A 27 -0.89 -1.82 13.29
N LEU A 28 0.37 -2.09 12.92
CA LEU A 28 1.17 -3.16 13.54
C LEU A 28 1.53 -2.86 15.00
N PHE A 29 1.52 -1.58 15.40
CA PHE A 29 1.75 -1.16 16.79
C PHE A 29 0.47 -1.12 17.62
N LEU A 30 -0.68 -1.31 17.00
CA LEU A 30 -1.98 -1.36 17.66
C LEU A 30 -2.41 -2.80 17.93
N ASP A 31 -3.35 -2.99 18.84
CA ASP A 31 -3.89 -4.29 19.15
C ASP A 31 -4.74 -4.80 17.97
N TRP A 32 -4.42 -6.02 17.51
CA TRP A 32 -5.16 -6.71 16.46
C TRP A 32 -6.20 -7.67 17.03
N TYR A 33 -5.87 -8.30 18.17
CA TYR A 33 -6.72 -9.25 18.87
C TYR A 33 -6.52 -9.13 20.39
N ASP A 34 -7.56 -8.97 21.18
CA ASP A 34 -7.58 -9.06 22.64
C ASP A 34 -6.27 -8.62 23.35
N GLN A 35 -5.85 -7.37 23.17
CA GLN A 35 -4.62 -6.79 23.72
C GLN A 35 -3.31 -7.38 23.17
N ILE A 36 -3.37 -8.06 22.02
CA ILE A 36 -2.19 -8.57 21.33
C ILE A 36 -1.92 -7.70 20.10
N THR A 37 -0.78 -7.01 20.10
CA THR A 37 -0.36 -6.16 18.99
C THR A 37 -0.01 -6.97 17.75
N GLY A 38 -0.11 -6.38 16.56
CA GLY A 38 0.32 -7.01 15.31
C GLY A 38 1.73 -7.61 15.42
N PHE A 39 2.70 -6.88 15.96
CA PHE A 39 4.08 -7.35 16.14
C PHE A 39 4.25 -8.53 17.08
N THR A 40 3.33 -8.76 18.00
CA THR A 40 3.42 -9.89 18.96
C THR A 40 2.82 -11.16 18.37
N VAL A 41 1.89 -11.01 17.43
CA VAL A 41 1.14 -12.13 16.84
C VAL A 41 1.92 -12.84 15.75
N PHE A 42 2.77 -12.11 15.01
CA PHE A 42 3.35 -12.61 13.77
C PHE A 42 4.86 -12.31 13.68
N GLU A 43 5.70 -13.28 13.95
CA GLU A 43 7.16 -13.14 13.84
C GLU A 43 7.65 -12.91 12.41
N PHE A 44 6.88 -13.28 11.38
CA PHE A 44 7.29 -13.23 9.97
C PHE A 44 6.39 -12.35 9.09
N ILE A 45 5.08 -12.36 9.34
CA ILE A 45 4.09 -11.61 8.55
C ILE A 45 4.24 -10.11 8.78
N ASP A 46 4.61 -9.69 9.97
CA ASP A 46 4.84 -8.28 10.31
C ASP A 46 5.97 -7.68 9.50
N LEU A 47 7.10 -8.39 9.46
CA LEU A 47 8.24 -7.97 8.66
C LEU A 47 7.88 -7.89 7.19
N LEU A 48 7.10 -8.86 6.68
CA LEU A 48 6.61 -8.85 5.30
C LEU A 48 5.71 -7.65 5.04
N LEU A 49 4.76 -7.35 5.93
CA LEU A 49 3.87 -6.18 5.81
C LEU A 49 4.67 -4.86 5.83
N VAL A 50 5.66 -4.74 6.71
CA VAL A 50 6.57 -3.59 6.73
C VAL A 50 7.33 -3.47 5.40
N MET A 51 7.88 -4.55 4.88
CA MET A 51 8.60 -4.55 3.60
C MET A 51 7.69 -4.14 2.43
N LEU A 52 6.46 -4.62 2.38
CA LEU A 52 5.48 -4.26 1.35
C LEU A 52 5.07 -2.78 1.46
N ALA A 53 4.87 -2.28 2.68
CA ALA A 53 4.57 -0.89 2.94
C ALA A 53 5.74 0.03 2.52
N LEU A 54 6.98 -0.33 2.87
CA LEU A 54 8.17 0.41 2.46
C LEU A 54 8.37 0.40 0.94
N ALA A 55 8.12 -0.73 0.27
CA ALA A 55 8.16 -0.81 -1.19
C ALA A 55 7.12 0.13 -1.84
N THR A 56 5.94 0.28 -1.23
CA THR A 56 4.91 1.22 -1.69
C THR A 56 5.36 2.67 -1.52
N ILE A 57 5.94 3.02 -0.37
CA ILE A 57 6.50 4.36 -0.12
C ILE A 57 7.65 4.66 -1.08
N ALA A 58 8.51 3.67 -1.37
CA ALA A 58 9.60 3.81 -2.33
C ALA A 58 9.08 4.14 -3.75
N SER A 59 7.88 3.69 -4.11
CA SER A 59 7.23 4.05 -5.38
C SER A 59 6.90 5.55 -5.47
N LEU A 60 6.50 6.19 -4.36
CA LEU A 60 6.30 7.64 -4.29
C LEU A 60 7.63 8.38 -4.46
N VAL A 61 8.65 7.97 -3.71
CA VAL A 61 9.99 8.59 -3.75
C VAL A 61 10.60 8.49 -5.15
N GLY A 62 10.42 7.35 -5.82
CA GLY A 62 10.81 7.15 -7.21
C GLY A 62 10.01 8.02 -8.19
N GLY A 63 8.70 8.16 -7.96
CA GLY A 63 7.82 9.05 -8.76
C GLY A 63 8.18 10.53 -8.64
N LEU A 64 8.80 10.93 -7.51
CA LEU A 64 9.35 12.28 -7.29
C LEU A 64 10.76 12.46 -7.92
N GLY A 65 11.33 11.42 -8.53
CA GLY A 65 12.66 11.46 -9.13
C GLY A 65 13.82 11.42 -8.14
N LEU A 66 13.54 11.14 -6.86
CA LEU A 66 14.55 11.07 -5.81
C LEU A 66 15.36 9.76 -5.82
N VAL A 67 14.81 8.72 -6.45
CA VAL A 67 15.46 7.41 -6.62
C VAL A 67 15.41 7.00 -8.10
N ARG A 68 16.54 6.49 -8.61
CA ARG A 68 16.68 6.09 -10.03
C ARG A 68 15.83 4.88 -10.45
N SER A 69 15.32 4.10 -9.52
CA SER A 69 14.59 2.86 -9.79
C SER A 69 13.24 2.88 -9.06
N ALA A 70 12.22 3.42 -9.70
CA ALA A 70 10.85 3.27 -9.23
C ALA A 70 10.28 1.91 -9.68
N PRO A 71 9.55 1.17 -8.83
CA PRO A 71 8.82 -0.01 -9.25
C PRO A 71 7.84 0.33 -10.38
N SER A 72 7.68 -0.59 -11.33
CA SER A 72 6.68 -0.40 -12.38
C SER A 72 5.27 -0.32 -11.78
N PRO A 73 4.31 0.37 -12.41
CA PRO A 73 2.94 0.51 -11.89
C PRO A 73 2.25 -0.85 -11.66
N GLY A 74 2.55 -1.84 -12.51
CA GLY A 74 2.04 -3.19 -12.33
C GLY A 74 2.59 -3.88 -11.09
N VAL A 75 3.87 -3.67 -10.77
CA VAL A 75 4.49 -4.17 -9.53
C VAL A 75 3.87 -3.48 -8.31
N ALA A 76 3.68 -2.16 -8.36
CA ALA A 76 3.04 -1.42 -7.27
C ALA A 76 1.60 -1.91 -7.01
N LEU A 77 0.84 -2.19 -8.05
CA LEU A 77 -0.50 -2.77 -7.93
C LEU A 77 -0.46 -4.19 -7.36
N GLY A 78 0.47 -5.02 -7.83
CA GLY A 78 0.67 -6.38 -7.30
C GLY A 78 1.01 -6.37 -5.81
N VAL A 79 1.92 -5.49 -5.37
CA VAL A 79 2.27 -5.30 -3.96
C VAL A 79 1.05 -4.90 -3.13
N ALA A 80 0.26 -3.94 -3.60
CA ALA A 80 -0.93 -3.47 -2.90
C ALA A 80 -1.98 -4.57 -2.75
N ILE A 81 -2.28 -5.31 -3.81
CA ILE A 81 -3.22 -6.45 -3.79
C ILE A 81 -2.71 -7.53 -2.82
N PHE A 82 -1.43 -7.87 -2.88
CA PHE A 82 -0.85 -8.88 -2.01
C PHE A 82 -0.94 -8.47 -0.54
N THR A 83 -0.70 -7.19 -0.22
CA THR A 83 -0.89 -6.65 1.14
C THR A 83 -2.32 -6.82 1.64
N VAL A 84 -3.32 -6.46 0.82
CA VAL A 84 -4.74 -6.67 1.17
C VAL A 84 -5.04 -8.14 1.43
N LEU A 85 -4.54 -9.04 0.59
CA LEU A 85 -4.79 -10.48 0.75
C LEU A 85 -4.18 -11.01 2.05
N ILE A 86 -2.97 -10.56 2.43
CA ILE A 86 -2.36 -10.92 3.71
C ILE A 86 -3.23 -10.43 4.86
N VAL A 87 -3.59 -9.15 4.88
CA VAL A 87 -4.41 -8.57 5.95
C VAL A 87 -5.79 -9.25 6.02
N ALA A 88 -6.45 -9.47 4.87
CA ALA A 88 -7.73 -10.15 4.81
C ALA A 88 -7.65 -11.61 5.28
N SER A 89 -6.54 -12.30 5.00
CA SER A 89 -6.34 -13.67 5.49
C SER A 89 -6.31 -13.75 7.02
N GLN A 90 -5.84 -12.70 7.69
CA GLN A 90 -5.81 -12.62 9.16
C GLN A 90 -7.22 -12.44 9.77
N LEU A 91 -8.15 -11.88 9.01
CA LEU A 91 -9.56 -11.80 9.45
C LEU A 91 -10.23 -13.18 9.53
N VAL A 92 -9.78 -14.12 8.69
CA VAL A 92 -10.32 -15.48 8.60
C VAL A 92 -9.51 -16.47 9.44
N ASN A 93 -8.19 -16.37 9.36
CA ASN A 93 -7.24 -17.26 10.03
C ASN A 93 -6.54 -16.52 11.18
N HIS A 94 -7.22 -16.42 12.32
CA HIS A 94 -6.60 -15.87 13.53
C HIS A 94 -5.58 -16.86 14.11
N PRO A 95 -4.48 -16.36 14.70
CA PRO A 95 -3.47 -17.23 15.27
C PRO A 95 -3.99 -17.95 16.52
N PRO A 96 -3.49 -19.18 16.80
CA PRO A 96 -3.92 -19.98 17.94
C PRO A 96 -3.76 -19.27 19.30
N ALA A 97 -2.79 -18.36 19.43
CA ALA A 97 -2.55 -17.58 20.63
C ALA A 97 -3.70 -16.60 20.97
N ALA A 98 -4.51 -16.25 19.97
CA ALA A 98 -5.68 -15.40 20.13
C ALA A 98 -6.99 -16.18 20.31
N ALA A 99 -6.94 -17.51 20.37
CA ALA A 99 -8.12 -18.37 20.50
C ALA A 99 -8.50 -18.53 21.98
N GLY A 100 -9.29 -17.57 22.51
CA GLY A 100 -10.05 -17.75 23.74
C GLY A 100 -11.37 -18.51 23.52
N GLU A 101 -12.05 -18.94 24.61
CA GLU A 101 -13.41 -19.51 24.52
C GLU A 101 -14.39 -18.44 23.94
N GLY A 102 -14.76 -18.60 22.67
CA GLY A 102 -15.66 -17.66 21.97
C GLY A 102 -15.08 -17.01 20.72
N GLY A 103 -13.78 -17.25 20.43
CA GLY A 103 -13.05 -16.61 19.32
C GLY A 103 -12.51 -15.22 19.71
N PRO A 104 -11.40 -14.79 19.11
CA PRO A 104 -10.79 -13.52 19.47
C PRO A 104 -11.64 -12.33 19.00
N SER A 105 -11.82 -11.35 19.88
CA SER A 105 -12.35 -10.04 19.46
C SER A 105 -11.32 -9.36 18.56
N LYS A 106 -11.79 -8.75 17.48
CA LYS A 106 -10.95 -8.04 16.52
C LYS A 106 -10.87 -6.57 16.96
N ASP A 107 -9.67 -6.10 17.23
CA ASP A 107 -9.41 -4.76 17.69
C ASP A 107 -9.11 -3.77 16.55
N ILE A 108 -8.91 -2.51 16.89
CA ILE A 108 -8.79 -1.40 15.94
C ILE A 108 -7.60 -1.57 14.95
N GLY A 109 -6.54 -2.26 15.37
CA GLY A 109 -5.34 -2.46 14.56
C GLY A 109 -5.63 -3.17 13.25
N ILE A 110 -6.40 -4.28 13.29
CA ILE A 110 -6.72 -5.06 12.08
C ILE A 110 -7.62 -4.27 11.12
N TRP A 111 -8.55 -3.47 11.65
CA TRP A 111 -9.40 -2.62 10.82
C TRP A 111 -8.62 -1.48 10.17
N LEU A 112 -7.66 -0.91 10.90
CA LEU A 112 -6.76 0.11 10.36
C LEU A 112 -5.84 -0.47 9.28
N ALA A 113 -5.32 -1.70 9.47
CA ALA A 113 -4.55 -2.42 8.47
C ALA A 113 -5.36 -2.65 7.19
N LEU A 114 -6.63 -3.07 7.34
CA LEU A 114 -7.52 -3.29 6.21
C LEU A 114 -7.82 -1.99 5.45
N ALA A 115 -8.13 -0.91 6.17
CA ALA A 115 -8.34 0.41 5.56
C ALA A 115 -7.08 0.92 4.85
N GLY A 116 -5.91 0.80 5.50
CA GLY A 116 -4.62 1.20 4.94
C GLY A 116 -4.27 0.42 3.67
N SER A 117 -4.39 -0.91 3.72
CA SER A 117 -4.12 -1.75 2.55
C SER A 117 -5.14 -1.51 1.41
N GLY A 118 -6.39 -1.22 1.72
CA GLY A 118 -7.39 -0.78 0.74
C GLY A 118 -6.99 0.53 0.05
N LEU A 119 -6.50 1.52 0.81
CA LEU A 119 -5.97 2.77 0.26
C LEU A 119 -4.73 2.55 -0.63
N MET A 120 -3.87 1.58 -0.28
CA MET A 120 -2.75 1.21 -1.15
C MET A 120 -3.25 0.73 -2.52
N VAL A 121 -4.28 -0.10 -2.56
CA VAL A 121 -4.88 -0.58 -3.84
C VAL A 121 -5.49 0.58 -4.62
N VAL A 122 -6.29 1.43 -3.97
CA VAL A 122 -6.89 2.61 -4.65
C VAL A 122 -5.79 3.50 -5.24
N GLY A 123 -4.76 3.82 -4.48
CA GLY A 123 -3.64 4.62 -4.94
C GLY A 123 -2.87 3.98 -6.10
N ALA A 124 -2.63 2.66 -6.03
CA ALA A 124 -1.95 1.92 -7.10
C ALA A 124 -2.79 1.88 -8.39
N VAL A 125 -4.11 1.68 -8.29
CA VAL A 125 -5.04 1.73 -9.44
C VAL A 125 -5.05 3.12 -10.07
N LEU A 126 -5.12 4.19 -9.28
CA LEU A 126 -5.06 5.56 -9.78
C LEU A 126 -3.72 5.84 -10.50
N GLY A 127 -2.62 5.34 -9.97
CA GLY A 127 -1.30 5.43 -10.59
C GLY A 127 -1.25 4.68 -11.94
N TYR A 128 -1.78 3.48 -11.97
CA TYR A 128 -1.83 2.64 -13.17
C TYR A 128 -2.72 3.25 -14.27
N ALA A 129 -3.93 3.71 -13.92
CA ALA A 129 -4.88 4.31 -14.84
C ALA A 129 -4.32 5.59 -15.51
N ARG A 130 -3.61 6.42 -14.74
CA ARG A 130 -3.02 7.66 -15.25
C ARG A 130 -1.95 7.40 -16.31
N ILE A 131 -1.16 6.34 -16.16
CA ILE A 131 -0.12 5.95 -17.12
C ILE A 131 -0.75 5.37 -18.38
N SER A 132 -1.77 4.53 -18.27
CA SER A 132 -2.43 3.94 -19.43
C SER A 132 -3.12 5.00 -20.29
N LEU A 133 -3.78 5.98 -19.69
CA LEU A 133 -4.39 7.10 -20.42
C LEU A 133 -3.35 7.98 -21.12
N ALA A 134 -2.21 8.23 -20.48
CA ALA A 134 -1.14 9.04 -21.08
C ALA A 134 -0.49 8.32 -22.30
N VAL A 135 -0.32 7.00 -22.23
CA VAL A 135 0.20 6.18 -23.35
C VAL A 135 -0.79 6.18 -24.51
N GLU A 136 -2.08 6.03 -24.24
CA GLU A 136 -3.13 6.01 -25.26
C GLU A 136 -3.28 7.37 -25.97
N ALA A 137 -3.21 8.48 -25.23
CA ALA A 137 -3.24 9.81 -25.80
C ALA A 137 -2.05 10.07 -26.73
N ARG A 138 -0.86 9.61 -26.34
CA ARG A 138 0.34 9.73 -27.18
C ARG A 138 0.26 8.93 -28.47
N ARG A 139 -0.26 7.70 -28.39
CA ARG A 139 -0.44 6.82 -29.56
C ARG A 139 -1.43 7.42 -30.57
N ARG A 140 -2.49 8.08 -30.07
CA ARG A 140 -3.49 8.74 -30.93
C ARG A 140 -2.96 10.02 -31.60
N SER A 141 -1.95 10.67 -31.02
CA SER A 141 -1.31 11.84 -31.60
C SER A 141 -0.28 11.50 -32.69
N ASP A 142 0.21 10.26 -32.69
CA ASP A 142 1.23 9.76 -33.63
C ASP A 142 0.60 9.01 -34.85
N GLU A 143 -0.74 8.87 -34.90
CA GLU A 143 -1.48 8.36 -36.07
C GLU A 143 -1.77 9.52 -37.03
N PRO A 144 -1.29 9.46 -38.29
CA PRO A 144 -1.47 10.53 -39.32
C PRO A 144 -2.90 10.67 -39.79
#